data_0bb12e5b7eaa38febef3da1dfcc2e0ca
#
_entry.id   0bb12e5b7eaa38febef3da1dfcc2e0ca
#
_cell.length_a   1.000
_cell.length_b   1.000
_cell.length_c   1.000
_cell.angle_alpha   90.00
_cell.angle_beta   90.00
_cell.angle_gamma   90.00
#
_symmetry.space_group_name_H-M   'P 1'
#
loop_
_entity.id
_entity.type
_entity.pdbx_description
1 polymer ?
#
loop_
_entity_poly.entity_id
_entity_poly.type
_entity_poly.pdbx_seq_one_letter_code
_entity_poly.pdbx_strand_id
1 'polypeptide(L)'
;MTMKKIIAAILALVLTLLLAGCGDDEKETASRGQLSYDDAAQEVSAYFANIKPTHKEPKLDTDLDFTTTAALADISTFPLTTRANADVIVEIATATELSNENAPDDWLNIVATSFNRQRVTLSNGKTVGISVRKIASGETVTYMVDGDYRPDAFIPSCGAWGEMLQSRGFRTTVLTERLVENTAGILMKRAAYNAYVEKHGEITVSGILSAALDGELIFAVTNPYTSSTGLNMLSQMLYAFDQNNPLSETAVAKLIEYQKIAPVAAYTTAVMRESAKKGIVDAMAMEAQAYVLNKELSDYVYTPVGFRHDHPVITFDYVDEEKQEALRLFTDYCLGEEAQSLATKKGFNLYEDFEGQDDGLSGGDYFSAQAIWKKNKNGGRPVVAVFVADISGSMNGRRINSLKQSLLDTIQYIDSENYIGLVSYDDRVYIDLDIGKFDNKQRAYFSGAVKGLSPGGNTATYSATAVGLKMLLDARAEIPDAQMMLFVLTDGETNTGYSLKQIAPMVQALGVPVYTIAYETSSTEALKSLSGLNEAACISATVEVIVNELRSLFNVSM
;
A
#
# COMPACT_ATOMS: atom_id res chain seq x y z
N MET A 1 -17.12 -66.58 -22.66
CA MET A 1 -16.95 -65.18 -22.30
C MET A 1 -15.82 -65.09 -21.28
N THR A 2 -14.68 -64.51 -21.61
CA THR A 2 -13.49 -64.57 -20.78
C THR A 2 -13.60 -63.65 -19.55
N MET A 3 -13.08 -64.09 -18.42
CA MET A 3 -13.12 -63.41 -17.09
C MET A 3 -12.79 -61.92 -17.15
N LYS A 4 -11.96 -61.50 -18.12
CA LYS A 4 -11.65 -60.06 -18.39
C LYS A 4 -12.85 -59.24 -18.88
N LYS A 5 -13.82 -59.85 -19.58
CA LYS A 5 -15.04 -59.16 -20.03
C LYS A 5 -16.09 -59.03 -18.92
N ILE A 6 -16.06 -59.93 -17.92
CA ILE A 6 -16.92 -59.87 -16.73
C ILE A 6 -16.43 -58.79 -15.78
N ILE A 7 -15.10 -58.65 -15.60
CA ILE A 7 -14.50 -57.58 -14.76
C ILE A 7 -14.74 -56.21 -15.37
N ALA A 8 -14.63 -56.04 -16.70
CA ALA A 8 -14.93 -54.77 -17.37
C ALA A 8 -16.40 -54.38 -17.29
N ALA A 9 -17.32 -55.36 -17.33
CA ALA A 9 -18.74 -55.09 -17.17
C ALA A 9 -19.13 -54.74 -15.71
N ILE A 10 -18.45 -55.35 -14.72
CA ILE A 10 -18.66 -55.01 -13.30
C ILE A 10 -18.04 -53.65 -12.96
N LEU A 11 -16.89 -53.29 -13.52
CA LEU A 11 -16.31 -51.95 -13.34
C LEU A 11 -17.18 -50.87 -14.00
N ALA A 12 -17.76 -51.12 -15.16
CA ALA A 12 -18.70 -50.18 -15.82
C ALA A 12 -19.99 -50.01 -15.02
N LEU A 13 -20.50 -51.08 -14.40
CA LEU A 13 -21.75 -51.03 -13.58
C LEU A 13 -21.51 -50.36 -12.21
N VAL A 14 -20.30 -50.47 -11.62
CA VAL A 14 -19.94 -49.78 -10.38
C VAL A 14 -19.71 -48.30 -10.65
N LEU A 15 -19.16 -47.91 -11.83
CA LEU A 15 -19.00 -46.50 -12.21
C LEU A 15 -20.34 -45.80 -12.49
N THR A 16 -21.36 -46.54 -12.97
CA THR A 16 -22.71 -45.98 -13.20
C THR A 16 -23.57 -45.95 -11.93
N LEU A 17 -23.26 -46.73 -10.90
CA LEU A 17 -23.97 -46.70 -9.61
C LEU A 17 -23.38 -45.68 -8.63
N LEU A 18 -22.15 -45.19 -8.85
CA LEU A 18 -21.54 -44.09 -8.10
C LEU A 18 -21.98 -42.70 -8.63
N LEU A 19 -22.71 -42.65 -9.74
CA LEU A 19 -23.24 -41.41 -10.32
C LEU A 19 -24.75 -41.19 -10.06
N ALA A 20 -25.38 -42.04 -9.28
CA ALA A 20 -26.84 -41.99 -9.04
C ALA A 20 -27.23 -41.87 -7.55
N GLY A 21 -26.37 -41.28 -6.73
CA GLY A 21 -26.62 -41.21 -5.29
C GLY A 21 -26.03 -40.02 -4.60
N CYS A 22 -26.36 -38.80 -5.00
CA CYS A 22 -26.37 -37.61 -4.14
C CYS A 22 -27.36 -36.63 -4.75
N GLY A 23 -28.41 -36.36 -4.00
CA GLY A 23 -29.54 -35.52 -4.41
C GLY A 23 -29.16 -34.03 -4.45
N ASP A 24 -29.80 -33.38 -5.35
CA ASP A 24 -30.20 -31.97 -5.44
C ASP A 24 -29.61 -30.98 -4.45
N ASP A 25 -28.36 -30.50 -4.69
CA ASP A 25 -27.88 -29.16 -4.30
C ASP A 25 -26.60 -28.75 -5.02
N GLU A 26 -26.05 -29.52 -5.96
CA GLU A 26 -24.86 -29.20 -6.75
C GLU A 26 -25.10 -29.13 -8.26
N LYS A 27 -26.12 -28.38 -8.69
CA LYS A 27 -26.29 -28.04 -10.09
C LYS A 27 -26.43 -26.53 -10.28
N GLU A 28 -25.40 -25.77 -9.90
CA GLU A 28 -25.15 -24.42 -10.44
C GLU A 28 -23.68 -23.97 -10.33
N THR A 29 -22.74 -24.88 -10.39
CA THR A 29 -21.33 -24.58 -10.70
C THR A 29 -20.96 -25.08 -12.09
N ALA A 30 -21.83 -24.86 -13.08
CA ALA A 30 -21.40 -24.76 -14.45
C ALA A 30 -20.60 -23.46 -14.55
N SER A 31 -19.32 -23.52 -14.98
CA SER A 31 -18.48 -22.40 -15.36
C SER A 31 -19.31 -21.36 -16.11
N ARG A 32 -19.81 -20.32 -15.43
CA ARG A 32 -20.13 -19.07 -16.12
C ARG A 32 -18.80 -18.64 -16.69
N GLY A 33 -18.67 -18.63 -18.01
CA GLY A 33 -17.56 -18.04 -18.71
C GLY A 33 -17.33 -16.63 -18.13
N GLN A 34 -16.09 -16.19 -18.07
CA GLN A 34 -15.73 -14.88 -17.54
C GLN A 34 -16.68 -13.84 -18.14
N LEU A 35 -17.39 -13.08 -17.29
CA LEU A 35 -18.37 -12.10 -17.73
C LEU A 35 -17.69 -11.08 -18.65
N SER A 36 -18.29 -10.73 -19.78
CA SER A 36 -17.72 -9.68 -20.63
C SER A 36 -17.90 -8.30 -19.99
N TYR A 37 -17.12 -7.32 -20.40
CA TYR A 37 -17.25 -5.93 -19.93
C TYR A 37 -18.68 -5.40 -20.18
N ASP A 38 -19.23 -5.62 -21.39
CA ASP A 38 -20.55 -5.11 -21.77
C ASP A 38 -21.68 -5.79 -20.97
N ASP A 39 -21.59 -7.10 -20.75
CA ASP A 39 -22.56 -7.82 -19.92
C ASP A 39 -22.49 -7.35 -18.48
N ALA A 40 -21.28 -7.11 -17.93
CA ALA A 40 -21.09 -6.58 -16.60
C ALA A 40 -21.68 -5.17 -16.44
N ALA A 41 -21.49 -4.30 -17.43
CA ALA A 41 -22.07 -2.97 -17.45
C ALA A 41 -23.61 -2.99 -17.49
N GLN A 42 -24.20 -3.94 -18.24
CA GLN A 42 -25.65 -4.15 -18.26
C GLN A 42 -26.16 -4.66 -16.92
N GLU A 43 -25.50 -5.66 -16.31
CA GLU A 43 -25.89 -6.18 -14.99
C GLU A 43 -25.81 -5.11 -13.91
N VAL A 44 -24.74 -4.29 -13.88
CA VAL A 44 -24.62 -3.17 -12.94
C VAL A 44 -25.76 -2.17 -13.14
N SER A 45 -26.12 -1.87 -14.38
CA SER A 45 -27.25 -0.98 -14.69
C SER A 45 -28.58 -1.54 -14.22
N ALA A 46 -28.78 -2.86 -14.36
CA ALA A 46 -29.98 -3.54 -13.85
C ALA A 46 -30.03 -3.53 -12.31
N TYR A 47 -28.89 -3.73 -11.64
CA TYR A 47 -28.81 -3.64 -10.17
C TYR A 47 -29.11 -2.23 -9.68
N PHE A 48 -28.55 -1.21 -10.31
CA PHE A 48 -28.85 0.19 -10.00
C PHE A 48 -30.35 0.50 -10.11
N ALA A 49 -30.99 0.04 -11.21
CA ALA A 49 -32.43 0.23 -11.41
C ALA A 49 -33.28 -0.48 -10.34
N ASN A 50 -32.83 -1.63 -9.82
CA ASN A 50 -33.50 -2.36 -8.74
C ASN A 50 -33.27 -1.72 -7.36
N ILE A 51 -32.05 -1.21 -7.10
CA ILE A 51 -31.70 -0.55 -5.83
C ILE A 51 -32.45 0.76 -5.65
N LYS A 52 -32.60 1.53 -6.73
CA LYS A 52 -33.25 2.85 -6.74
C LYS A 52 -32.64 3.79 -5.70
N PRO A 53 -31.36 4.13 -5.82
CA PRO A 53 -30.69 4.97 -4.85
C PRO A 53 -31.41 6.33 -4.72
N THR A 54 -31.37 6.88 -3.51
CA THR A 54 -31.94 8.20 -3.24
C THR A 54 -30.86 9.27 -3.46
N HIS A 55 -31.10 10.20 -4.40
CA HIS A 55 -30.23 11.37 -4.54
C HIS A 55 -30.48 12.35 -3.38
N LYS A 56 -29.39 12.81 -2.77
CA LYS A 56 -29.39 13.89 -1.79
C LYS A 56 -28.84 15.15 -2.43
N GLU A 57 -29.35 16.30 -2.03
CA GLU A 57 -28.78 17.58 -2.38
C GLU A 57 -27.70 17.95 -1.33
N PRO A 58 -26.39 17.92 -1.68
CA PRO A 58 -25.34 18.24 -0.74
C PRO A 58 -25.39 19.75 -0.42
N LYS A 59 -25.20 20.08 0.86
CA LYS A 59 -25.05 21.47 1.29
C LYS A 59 -23.63 21.93 0.99
N LEU A 60 -23.50 23.16 0.50
CA LEU A 60 -22.20 23.78 0.34
C LEU A 60 -21.59 24.07 1.71
N ASP A 61 -20.38 23.60 1.97
CA ASP A 61 -19.62 23.98 3.15
C ASP A 61 -18.94 25.35 2.89
N THR A 62 -19.51 26.39 3.46
CA THR A 62 -18.98 27.75 3.31
C THR A 62 -17.79 28.06 4.21
N ASP A 63 -17.52 27.21 5.19
CA ASP A 63 -16.48 27.40 6.19
C ASP A 63 -15.19 26.65 5.82
N LEU A 64 -15.19 25.95 4.67
CA LEU A 64 -14.01 25.21 4.20
C LEU A 64 -12.90 26.19 3.78
N ASP A 65 -11.79 26.12 4.52
CA ASP A 65 -10.59 26.90 4.21
C ASP A 65 -9.69 26.10 3.25
N PHE A 66 -9.55 26.60 2.03
CA PHE A 66 -8.70 26.00 0.99
C PHE A 66 -7.22 26.36 1.14
N THR A 67 -6.87 27.23 2.09
CA THR A 67 -5.49 27.71 2.31
C THR A 67 -4.79 26.93 3.43
N THR A 68 -5.53 26.27 4.31
CA THR A 68 -4.95 25.41 5.35
C THR A 68 -4.58 24.06 4.76
N THR A 69 -3.30 23.74 4.81
CA THR A 69 -2.85 22.33 4.77
C THR A 69 -3.34 21.67 6.06
N ALA A 70 -4.04 20.53 5.98
CA ALA A 70 -4.37 19.80 7.20
C ALA A 70 -3.07 19.42 7.90
N ALA A 71 -3.02 19.64 9.20
CA ALA A 71 -1.92 19.20 10.03
C ALA A 71 -1.76 17.68 9.88
N LEU A 72 -0.53 17.20 9.93
CA LEU A 72 -0.27 15.76 10.03
C LEU A 72 -1.00 15.22 11.27
N ALA A 73 -1.44 13.96 11.21
CA ALA A 73 -1.97 13.30 12.39
C ALA A 73 -0.92 13.30 13.51
N ASP A 74 -1.35 13.30 14.77
CA ASP A 74 -0.40 13.27 15.88
C ASP A 74 0.56 12.09 15.75
N ILE A 75 1.84 12.30 16.02
CA ILE A 75 2.88 11.27 15.91
C ILE A 75 2.60 10.01 16.73
N SER A 76 1.78 10.10 17.78
CA SER A 76 1.36 8.96 18.58
C SER A 76 0.52 7.94 17.82
N THR A 77 0.00 8.29 16.64
CA THR A 77 -0.64 7.34 15.70
C THR A 77 0.32 6.26 15.21
N PHE A 78 1.63 6.54 15.23
CA PHE A 78 2.69 5.54 15.09
C PHE A 78 3.18 5.14 16.48
N PRO A 79 2.75 4.01 17.03
CA PRO A 79 3.05 3.66 18.41
C PRO A 79 4.52 3.32 18.63
N LEU A 80 5.00 3.52 19.87
CA LEU A 80 6.27 2.95 20.29
C LEU A 80 6.12 1.43 20.41
N THR A 81 6.87 0.69 19.63
CA THR A 81 6.94 -0.78 19.65
C THR A 81 7.86 -1.30 20.74
N THR A 82 8.83 -0.48 21.17
CA THR A 82 9.62 -0.72 22.39
C THR A 82 9.59 0.56 23.24
N ARG A 83 9.34 0.40 24.54
CA ARG A 83 9.33 1.51 25.52
C ARG A 83 10.42 1.28 26.56
N ALA A 84 11.24 2.30 26.78
CA ALA A 84 12.27 2.29 27.80
C ALA A 84 11.80 2.90 29.11
N ASN A 85 12.49 2.52 30.20
CA ASN A 85 12.39 3.15 31.50
C ASN A 85 13.80 3.27 32.09
N ALA A 86 14.42 4.43 31.96
CA ALA A 86 15.79 4.72 32.35
C ALA A 86 15.95 6.22 32.67
N ASP A 87 17.12 6.64 33.19
CA ASP A 87 17.42 8.04 33.47
C ASP A 87 17.55 8.86 32.19
N VAL A 88 18.13 8.27 31.14
CA VAL A 88 18.25 8.85 29.79
C VAL A 88 17.53 7.94 28.81
N ILE A 89 16.48 8.44 28.18
CA ILE A 89 15.71 7.72 27.18
C ILE A 89 15.97 8.33 25.81
N VAL A 90 16.34 7.46 24.87
CA VAL A 90 16.53 7.80 23.44
C VAL A 90 15.35 7.24 22.65
N GLU A 91 14.70 8.08 21.86
CA GLU A 91 13.64 7.65 20.94
C GLU A 91 14.22 7.53 19.53
N ILE A 92 14.08 6.33 18.94
CA ILE A 92 14.54 6.01 17.60
C ILE A 92 13.30 5.83 16.69
N ALA A 93 13.22 6.63 15.63
CA ALA A 93 12.34 6.35 14.49
C ALA A 93 13.00 5.32 13.59
N THR A 94 12.30 4.26 13.22
CA THR A 94 12.89 3.20 12.40
C THR A 94 11.95 2.69 11.33
N ALA A 95 12.54 2.24 10.22
CA ALA A 95 11.88 1.57 9.12
C ALA A 95 11.05 0.36 9.59
N THR A 96 9.96 0.11 8.90
CA THR A 96 8.94 -0.87 9.33
C THR A 96 9.44 -2.30 9.36
N GLU A 97 10.37 -2.66 8.48
CA GLU A 97 10.96 -3.99 8.36
C GLU A 97 11.92 -4.35 9.49
N LEU A 98 12.43 -3.36 10.24
CA LEU A 98 13.28 -3.59 11.40
C LEU A 98 12.50 -3.85 12.68
N SER A 99 11.26 -3.38 12.76
CA SER A 99 10.54 -3.22 14.03
C SER A 99 9.06 -3.62 13.91
N ASN A 100 8.79 -4.80 13.37
CA ASN A 100 7.43 -5.30 13.18
C ASN A 100 7.07 -6.25 14.33
N GLU A 101 6.57 -5.69 15.41
CA GLU A 101 6.31 -6.36 16.69
C GLU A 101 5.58 -7.70 16.50
N ASN A 102 6.15 -8.76 17.11
CA ASN A 102 5.65 -10.15 17.04
C ASN A 102 5.67 -10.79 15.64
N ALA A 103 6.30 -10.17 14.65
CA ALA A 103 6.44 -10.74 13.31
C ALA A 103 7.81 -11.43 13.12
N PRO A 104 7.96 -12.28 12.08
CA PRO A 104 9.24 -12.93 11.78
C PRO A 104 10.42 -11.97 11.60
N ASP A 105 10.16 -10.77 11.10
CA ASP A 105 11.11 -9.70 10.79
C ASP A 105 11.43 -8.76 11.98
N ASP A 106 10.82 -8.98 13.14
CA ASP A 106 11.06 -8.18 14.36
C ASP A 106 12.49 -8.40 14.90
N TRP A 107 13.40 -7.53 14.51
CA TRP A 107 14.79 -7.56 14.94
C TRP A 107 15.10 -6.47 15.96
N LEU A 108 14.87 -5.20 15.62
CA LEU A 108 15.31 -4.06 16.41
C LEU A 108 14.62 -3.98 17.78
N ASN A 109 13.33 -4.34 17.86
CA ASN A 109 12.63 -4.39 19.15
C ASN A 109 13.23 -5.45 20.10
N ILE A 110 13.63 -6.60 19.55
CA ILE A 110 14.29 -7.67 20.34
C ILE A 110 15.63 -7.16 20.86
N VAL A 111 16.44 -6.54 20.00
CA VAL A 111 17.76 -6.01 20.35
C VAL A 111 17.63 -4.86 21.36
N ALA A 112 16.73 -3.90 21.12
CA ALA A 112 16.49 -2.79 22.04
C ALA A 112 15.97 -3.27 23.42
N THR A 113 15.06 -4.26 23.42
CA THR A 113 14.58 -4.87 24.67
C THR A 113 15.70 -5.56 25.44
N SER A 114 16.60 -6.28 24.72
CA SER A 114 17.76 -6.94 25.33
C SER A 114 18.75 -5.93 25.90
N PHE A 115 19.05 -4.84 25.16
CA PHE A 115 19.88 -3.74 25.63
C PHE A 115 19.31 -3.09 26.89
N ASN A 116 18.02 -2.75 26.88
CA ASN A 116 17.35 -2.11 28.02
C ASN A 116 17.40 -2.97 29.31
N ARG A 117 17.36 -4.31 29.17
CA ARG A 117 17.47 -5.24 30.30
C ARG A 117 18.86 -5.22 30.94
N GLN A 118 19.92 -4.89 30.19
CA GLN A 118 21.28 -4.83 30.71
C GLN A 118 21.52 -3.62 31.60
N ARG A 119 20.63 -2.60 31.58
CA ARG A 119 20.75 -1.36 32.37
C ARG A 119 22.11 -0.70 32.17
N VAL A 120 22.53 -0.59 30.92
CA VAL A 120 23.80 0.07 30.54
C VAL A 120 23.82 1.49 31.08
N THR A 121 24.98 1.96 31.53
CA THR A 121 25.14 3.31 32.08
C THR A 121 26.06 4.16 31.23
N LEU A 122 25.77 5.46 31.18
CA LEU A 122 26.64 6.47 30.60
C LEU A 122 27.88 6.69 31.46
N SER A 123 28.86 7.44 30.94
CA SER A 123 30.06 7.85 31.65
C SER A 123 29.78 8.59 32.98
N ASN A 124 28.66 9.27 33.10
CA ASN A 124 28.19 9.97 34.30
C ASN A 124 27.37 9.09 35.29
N GLY A 125 27.23 7.79 34.99
CA GLY A 125 26.52 6.83 35.85
C GLY A 125 25.00 6.75 35.64
N LYS A 126 24.39 7.57 34.79
CA LYS A 126 22.97 7.50 34.45
C LYS A 126 22.68 6.26 33.61
N THR A 127 21.54 5.61 33.87
CA THR A 127 21.09 4.47 33.08
C THR A 127 20.52 4.91 31.72
N VAL A 128 20.73 4.08 30.68
CA VAL A 128 20.26 4.31 29.32
C VAL A 128 19.11 3.40 28.97
N GLY A 129 18.13 3.91 28.24
CA GLY A 129 17.04 3.14 27.67
C GLY A 129 16.70 3.59 26.25
N ILE A 130 16.38 2.61 25.39
CA ILE A 130 16.03 2.82 24.00
C ILE A 130 14.53 2.56 23.81
N SER A 131 13.83 3.58 23.32
CA SER A 131 12.46 3.47 22.82
C SER A 131 12.47 3.45 21.28
N VAL A 132 11.68 2.58 20.69
CA VAL A 132 11.61 2.38 19.24
C VAL A 132 10.22 2.75 18.74
N ARG A 133 10.15 3.66 17.77
CA ARG A 133 8.93 4.00 17.05
C ARG A 133 8.99 3.44 15.63
N LYS A 134 8.04 2.56 15.32
CA LYS A 134 7.89 2.02 13.97
C LYS A 134 7.15 3.01 13.09
N ILE A 135 7.81 3.52 12.05
CA ILE A 135 7.23 4.45 11.08
C ILE A 135 7.97 4.29 9.75
N ALA A 136 7.25 4.25 8.63
CA ALA A 136 7.89 4.13 7.32
C ALA A 136 8.89 5.27 7.08
N SER A 137 10.00 4.97 6.40
CA SER A 137 11.11 5.93 6.23
C SER A 137 10.66 7.25 5.61
N GLY A 138 9.84 7.20 4.57
CA GLY A 138 9.32 8.42 3.93
C GLY A 138 8.33 9.19 4.79
N GLU A 139 7.52 8.49 5.60
CA GLU A 139 6.64 9.15 6.58
C GLU A 139 7.46 9.87 7.65
N THR A 140 8.54 9.26 8.16
CA THR A 140 9.46 9.92 9.11
C THR A 140 10.01 11.22 8.52
N VAL A 141 10.49 11.19 7.27
CA VAL A 141 10.98 12.40 6.59
C VAL A 141 9.88 13.46 6.49
N THR A 142 8.66 13.09 6.14
CA THR A 142 7.51 14.01 6.06
C THR A 142 7.27 14.70 7.40
N TYR A 143 7.13 13.94 8.49
CA TYR A 143 6.89 14.49 9.84
C TYR A 143 8.04 15.37 10.33
N MET A 144 9.27 15.01 9.99
CA MET A 144 10.44 15.82 10.37
C MET A 144 10.49 17.14 9.60
N VAL A 145 10.23 17.12 8.30
CA VAL A 145 10.25 18.31 7.42
C VAL A 145 9.12 19.27 7.81
N ASP A 146 7.94 18.77 8.12
CA ASP A 146 6.81 19.58 8.56
C ASP A 146 6.97 20.11 10.00
N GLY A 147 7.92 19.58 10.75
CA GLY A 147 8.27 20.05 12.10
C GLY A 147 7.53 19.37 13.23
N ASP A 148 6.67 18.40 12.93
CA ASP A 148 5.77 17.73 13.89
C ASP A 148 6.46 16.59 14.66
N TYR A 149 7.71 16.23 14.27
CA TYR A 149 8.46 15.17 14.92
C TYR A 149 9.97 15.44 14.94
N ARG A 150 10.61 15.12 16.05
CA ARG A 150 12.05 15.26 16.26
C ARG A 150 12.59 14.05 17.04
N PRO A 151 12.84 12.90 16.37
CA PRO A 151 13.45 11.74 17.03
C PRO A 151 14.91 12.01 17.40
N ASP A 152 15.43 11.30 18.41
CA ASP A 152 16.87 11.39 18.75
C ASP A 152 17.76 10.69 17.71
N ALA A 153 17.22 9.65 17.07
CA ALA A 153 17.87 9.01 15.91
C ALA A 153 16.82 8.53 14.89
N PHE A 154 17.29 8.43 13.65
CA PHE A 154 16.53 7.87 12.53
C PHE A 154 17.32 6.71 11.92
N ILE A 155 16.67 5.54 11.80
CA ILE A 155 17.20 4.36 11.14
C ILE A 155 16.30 4.04 9.94
N PRO A 156 16.49 4.73 8.80
CA PRO A 156 15.75 4.42 7.57
C PRO A 156 16.25 3.12 6.93
N SER A 157 15.54 2.60 5.94
CA SER A 157 16.03 1.46 5.16
C SER A 157 17.30 1.80 4.35
N CYS A 158 17.44 3.04 3.86
CA CYS A 158 18.57 3.46 3.03
C CYS A 158 19.04 4.89 3.33
N GLY A 159 20.25 5.24 2.88
CA GLY A 159 20.86 6.55 3.09
C GLY A 159 20.16 7.72 2.40
N ALA A 160 19.47 7.47 1.27
CA ALA A 160 18.78 8.50 0.50
C ALA A 160 17.82 9.37 1.36
N TRP A 161 17.13 8.77 2.32
CA TRP A 161 16.25 9.50 3.24
C TRP A 161 17.01 10.48 4.16
N GLY A 162 18.23 10.12 4.57
CA GLY A 162 19.12 11.02 5.31
C GLY A 162 19.56 12.21 4.46
N GLU A 163 19.93 11.97 3.21
CA GLU A 163 20.29 13.01 2.25
C GLU A 163 19.11 13.96 1.96
N MET A 164 17.89 13.41 1.85
CA MET A 164 16.68 14.21 1.71
C MET A 164 16.50 15.16 2.90
N LEU A 165 16.69 14.70 4.15
CA LEU A 165 16.66 15.55 5.33
C LEU A 165 17.75 16.63 5.31
N GLN A 166 18.97 16.27 4.90
CA GLN A 166 20.07 17.24 4.76
C GLN A 166 19.72 18.36 3.76
N SER A 167 19.09 17.99 2.63
CA SER A 167 18.64 18.98 1.64
C SER A 167 17.56 19.94 2.17
N ARG A 168 16.89 19.58 3.26
CA ARG A 168 15.91 20.41 3.98
C ARG A 168 16.51 21.12 5.20
N GLY A 169 17.83 21.12 5.32
CA GLY A 169 18.57 21.88 6.34
C GLY A 169 18.80 21.15 7.66
N PHE A 170 18.48 19.85 7.75
CA PHE A 170 18.84 19.06 8.91
C PHE A 170 20.34 18.80 8.91
N ARG A 171 20.98 19.04 10.05
CA ARG A 171 22.37 18.65 10.26
C ARG A 171 22.41 17.27 10.89
N THR A 172 22.96 16.32 10.16
CA THR A 172 22.98 14.91 10.53
C THR A 172 24.39 14.43 10.80
N THR A 173 24.50 13.44 11.67
CA THR A 173 25.72 12.65 11.87
C THR A 173 25.36 11.19 11.69
N VAL A 174 26.06 10.50 10.81
CA VAL A 174 25.90 9.05 10.61
C VAL A 174 26.81 8.33 11.59
N LEU A 175 26.23 7.56 12.53
CA LEU A 175 26.98 6.77 13.51
C LEU A 175 27.51 5.47 12.90
N THR A 176 26.73 4.86 12.01
CA THR A 176 27.16 3.76 11.13
C THR A 176 26.40 3.84 9.82
N GLU A 177 27.10 3.62 8.71
CA GLU A 177 26.47 3.55 7.37
C GLU A 177 25.67 2.26 7.18
N ARG A 178 26.03 1.19 7.91
CA ARG A 178 25.41 -0.12 7.83
C ARG A 178 25.18 -0.68 9.21
N LEU A 179 23.93 -0.71 9.63
CA LEU A 179 23.51 -1.38 10.87
C LEU A 179 23.20 -2.86 10.61
N VAL A 180 22.40 -3.12 9.58
CA VAL A 180 22.13 -4.45 9.00
C VAL A 180 21.94 -4.29 7.50
N GLU A 181 22.41 -5.26 6.73
CA GLU A 181 22.29 -5.26 5.26
C GLU A 181 20.93 -5.76 4.81
N ASN A 182 20.37 -5.07 3.83
CA ASN A 182 19.26 -5.50 3.01
C ASN A 182 19.44 -4.95 1.59
N THR A 183 18.63 -5.41 0.63
CA THR A 183 18.63 -4.90 -0.74
C THR A 183 17.21 -4.79 -1.25
N ALA A 184 16.98 -3.84 -2.17
CA ALA A 184 15.86 -3.91 -3.08
C ALA A 184 16.21 -4.83 -4.26
N GLY A 185 15.20 -5.39 -4.90
CA GLY A 185 15.40 -6.27 -6.05
C GLY A 185 14.13 -6.48 -6.85
N ILE A 186 14.31 -7.16 -7.98
CA ILE A 186 13.22 -7.59 -8.86
C ILE A 186 12.92 -9.05 -8.55
N LEU A 187 11.68 -9.31 -8.19
CA LEU A 187 11.15 -10.64 -7.90
C LEU A 187 10.25 -11.09 -9.04
N MET A 188 10.55 -12.25 -9.62
CA MET A 188 9.79 -12.85 -10.73
C MET A 188 9.43 -14.29 -10.42
N LYS A 189 8.24 -14.76 -10.88
CA LYS A 189 7.96 -16.19 -10.89
C LYS A 189 9.03 -16.91 -11.71
N ARG A 190 9.48 -18.07 -11.27
CA ARG A 190 10.57 -18.84 -11.91
C ARG A 190 10.32 -19.09 -13.39
N ALA A 191 9.08 -19.37 -13.79
CA ALA A 191 8.73 -19.56 -15.20
C ALA A 191 8.91 -18.27 -16.02
N ALA A 192 8.44 -17.12 -15.51
CA ALA A 192 8.60 -15.82 -16.15
C ALA A 192 10.08 -15.39 -16.19
N TYR A 193 10.82 -15.62 -15.08
CA TYR A 193 12.26 -15.39 -15.01
C TYR A 193 13.02 -16.14 -16.08
N ASN A 194 12.78 -17.47 -16.21
CA ASN A 194 13.47 -18.29 -17.19
C ASN A 194 13.17 -17.85 -18.63
N ALA A 195 11.90 -17.53 -18.94
CA ALA A 195 11.50 -17.02 -20.25
C ALA A 195 12.15 -15.67 -20.57
N TYR A 196 12.23 -14.79 -19.57
CA TYR A 196 12.89 -13.50 -19.71
C TYR A 196 14.40 -13.67 -19.97
N VAL A 197 15.09 -14.47 -19.16
CA VAL A 197 16.55 -14.66 -19.29
C VAL A 197 16.91 -15.33 -20.60
N GLU A 198 16.10 -16.28 -21.07
CA GLU A 198 16.30 -16.92 -22.39
C GLU A 198 16.24 -15.91 -23.54
N LYS A 199 15.36 -14.91 -23.44
CA LYS A 199 15.12 -13.91 -24.48
C LYS A 199 16.04 -12.69 -24.37
N HIS A 200 16.25 -12.19 -23.15
CA HIS A 200 16.87 -10.88 -22.88
C HIS A 200 18.21 -10.96 -22.13
N GLY A 201 18.56 -12.11 -21.55
CA GLY A 201 19.77 -12.27 -20.73
C GLY A 201 19.57 -11.84 -19.29
N GLU A 202 20.52 -11.10 -18.73
CA GLU A 202 20.50 -10.68 -17.32
C GLU A 202 19.30 -9.79 -16.98
N ILE A 203 18.82 -9.93 -15.72
CA ILE A 203 17.82 -9.03 -15.16
C ILE A 203 18.51 -7.70 -14.81
N THR A 204 18.08 -6.64 -15.47
CA THR A 204 18.45 -5.25 -15.15
C THR A 204 17.21 -4.39 -15.13
N VAL A 205 17.25 -3.24 -14.41
CA VAL A 205 16.11 -2.30 -14.39
C VAL A 205 15.80 -1.82 -15.81
N SER A 206 16.80 -1.46 -16.60
CA SER A 206 16.62 -1.03 -17.99
C SER A 206 15.97 -2.10 -18.87
N GLY A 207 16.40 -3.36 -18.74
CA GLY A 207 15.84 -4.49 -19.51
C GLY A 207 14.39 -4.77 -19.14
N ILE A 208 14.06 -4.79 -17.84
CA ILE A 208 12.68 -4.97 -17.36
C ILE A 208 11.77 -3.83 -17.82
N LEU A 209 12.24 -2.59 -17.79
CA LEU A 209 11.47 -1.43 -18.28
C LEU A 209 11.23 -1.53 -19.80
N SER A 210 12.23 -1.93 -20.57
CA SER A 210 12.08 -2.13 -22.02
C SER A 210 11.04 -3.21 -22.30
N ALA A 211 11.14 -4.37 -21.67
CA ALA A 211 10.19 -5.46 -21.83
C ALA A 211 8.76 -5.06 -21.40
N ALA A 212 8.63 -4.26 -20.35
CA ALA A 212 7.33 -3.73 -19.91
C ALA A 212 6.74 -2.76 -20.94
N LEU A 213 7.54 -1.83 -21.47
CA LEU A 213 7.12 -0.88 -22.50
C LEU A 213 6.74 -1.57 -23.82
N ASP A 214 7.38 -2.68 -24.14
CA ASP A 214 7.07 -3.53 -25.30
C ASP A 214 5.85 -4.45 -25.05
N GLY A 215 5.26 -4.41 -23.85
CA GLY A 215 4.08 -5.19 -23.47
C GLY A 215 4.37 -6.68 -23.23
N GLU A 216 5.62 -7.06 -22.98
CA GLU A 216 6.05 -8.44 -22.78
C GLU A 216 5.88 -8.94 -21.35
N LEU A 217 5.85 -8.02 -20.38
CA LEU A 217 5.63 -8.32 -18.95
C LEU A 217 4.97 -7.15 -18.24
N ILE A 218 4.33 -7.45 -17.13
CA ILE A 218 3.76 -6.47 -16.19
C ILE A 218 4.71 -6.34 -15.01
N PHE A 219 5.30 -5.14 -14.84
CA PHE A 219 6.19 -4.81 -13.73
C PHE A 219 5.51 -3.88 -12.74
N ALA A 220 5.52 -4.24 -11.46
CA ALA A 220 4.91 -3.47 -10.38
C ALA A 220 5.95 -2.91 -9.40
N VAL A 221 5.73 -1.68 -8.94
CA VAL A 221 6.56 -1.00 -7.95
C VAL A 221 5.71 -0.45 -6.80
N THR A 222 6.33 -0.26 -5.62
CA THR A 222 5.68 0.35 -4.47
C THR A 222 5.72 1.89 -4.52
N ASN A 223 4.99 2.51 -3.60
CA ASN A 223 4.93 3.96 -3.46
C ASN A 223 6.29 4.56 -3.07
N PRO A 224 6.90 5.43 -3.91
CA PRO A 224 8.20 6.04 -3.62
C PRO A 224 8.17 7.11 -2.52
N TYR A 225 6.98 7.54 -2.06
CA TYR A 225 6.87 8.51 -0.95
C TYR A 225 7.04 7.87 0.43
N THR A 226 6.73 6.58 0.56
CA THR A 226 6.73 5.88 1.86
C THR A 226 7.71 4.73 1.89
N SER A 227 7.87 4.03 0.76
CA SER A 227 8.69 2.83 0.61
C SER A 227 10.07 3.14 0.06
N SER A 228 11.11 2.67 0.74
CA SER A 228 12.49 2.74 0.26
C SER A 228 12.68 1.94 -1.04
N THR A 229 12.04 0.79 -1.16
CA THR A 229 12.02 0.01 -2.40
C THR A 229 11.39 0.81 -3.55
N GLY A 230 10.29 1.52 -3.27
CA GLY A 230 9.66 2.40 -4.26
C GLY A 230 10.55 3.57 -4.68
N LEU A 231 11.21 4.22 -3.72
CA LEU A 231 12.15 5.31 -3.99
C LEU A 231 13.34 4.82 -4.82
N ASN A 232 13.93 3.69 -4.43
CA ASN A 232 15.02 3.03 -5.15
C ASN A 232 14.61 2.71 -6.61
N MET A 233 13.47 2.07 -6.80
CA MET A 233 13.01 1.76 -8.16
C MET A 233 12.73 3.00 -8.99
N LEU A 234 12.13 4.04 -8.41
CA LEU A 234 11.87 5.29 -9.13
C LEU A 234 13.17 5.94 -9.61
N SER A 235 14.17 6.06 -8.73
CA SER A 235 15.46 6.65 -9.08
C SER A 235 16.19 5.82 -10.13
N GLN A 236 16.21 4.49 -9.99
CA GLN A 236 16.82 3.58 -10.96
C GLN A 236 16.11 3.60 -12.33
N MET A 237 14.78 3.77 -12.36
CA MET A 237 14.04 3.95 -13.63
C MET A 237 14.46 5.22 -14.35
N LEU A 238 14.51 6.33 -13.62
CA LEU A 238 14.94 7.62 -14.18
C LEU A 238 16.39 7.53 -14.70
N TYR A 239 17.29 6.93 -13.91
CA TYR A 239 18.66 6.69 -14.31
C TYR A 239 18.78 5.78 -15.54
N ALA A 240 17.98 4.71 -15.62
CA ALA A 240 17.95 3.82 -16.75
C ALA A 240 17.50 4.52 -18.05
N PHE A 241 16.64 5.53 -17.96
CA PHE A 241 16.18 6.31 -19.10
C PHE A 241 17.18 7.38 -19.55
N ASP A 242 17.93 7.98 -18.62
CA ASP A 242 19.01 8.94 -18.92
C ASP A 242 20.06 8.93 -17.80
N GLN A 243 21.16 8.21 -18.02
CA GLN A 243 22.23 8.07 -17.03
C GLN A 243 23.00 9.37 -16.75
N ASN A 244 23.00 10.31 -17.71
CA ASN A 244 23.72 11.58 -17.56
C ASN A 244 22.89 12.63 -16.80
N ASN A 245 21.56 12.55 -16.90
CA ASN A 245 20.63 13.45 -16.23
C ASN A 245 19.30 12.74 -15.96
N PRO A 246 19.18 12.00 -14.84
CA PRO A 246 17.97 11.25 -14.50
C PRO A 246 16.69 12.10 -14.39
N LEU A 247 16.83 13.41 -14.18
CA LEU A 247 15.70 14.34 -14.12
C LEU A 247 15.46 15.10 -15.44
N SER A 248 16.09 14.68 -16.55
CA SER A 248 15.90 15.28 -17.86
C SER A 248 14.47 15.12 -18.37
N GLU A 249 14.06 15.98 -19.31
CA GLU A 249 12.77 15.85 -20.01
C GLU A 249 12.63 14.49 -20.71
N THR A 250 13.74 13.92 -21.20
CA THR A 250 13.76 12.59 -21.83
C THR A 250 13.42 11.49 -20.81
N ALA A 251 14.09 11.48 -19.66
CA ALA A 251 13.82 10.51 -18.62
C ALA A 251 12.38 10.63 -18.08
N VAL A 252 11.92 11.86 -17.86
CA VAL A 252 10.54 12.14 -17.42
C VAL A 252 9.52 11.66 -18.45
N ALA A 253 9.73 11.91 -19.73
CA ALA A 253 8.81 11.46 -20.79
C ALA A 253 8.71 9.92 -20.82
N LYS A 254 9.84 9.21 -20.67
CA LYS A 254 9.88 7.75 -20.61
C LYS A 254 9.22 7.19 -19.34
N LEU A 255 9.40 7.85 -18.19
CA LEU A 255 8.70 7.51 -16.97
C LEU A 255 7.16 7.63 -17.17
N ILE A 256 6.69 8.69 -17.82
CA ILE A 256 5.27 8.87 -18.14
C ILE A 256 4.76 7.76 -19.07
N GLU A 257 5.53 7.35 -20.10
CA GLU A 257 5.18 6.22 -20.96
C GLU A 257 5.01 4.93 -20.14
N TYR A 258 5.95 4.63 -19.24
CA TYR A 258 5.85 3.48 -18.34
C TYR A 258 4.63 3.59 -17.41
N GLN A 259 4.38 4.75 -16.81
CA GLN A 259 3.26 4.95 -15.89
C GLN A 259 1.88 4.78 -16.55
N LYS A 260 1.76 4.95 -17.87
CA LYS A 260 0.52 4.68 -18.61
C LYS A 260 0.15 3.20 -18.64
N ILE A 261 1.14 2.32 -18.59
CA ILE A 261 0.99 0.87 -18.71
C ILE A 261 1.23 0.14 -17.37
N ALA A 262 1.89 0.80 -16.42
CA ALA A 262 2.16 0.22 -15.11
C ALA A 262 0.85 -0.09 -14.38
N PRO A 263 0.78 -1.20 -13.65
CA PRO A 263 -0.32 -1.43 -12.72
C PRO A 263 -0.32 -0.32 -11.66
N VAL A 264 -1.47 -0.06 -11.07
CA VAL A 264 -1.56 0.90 -9.95
C VAL A 264 -0.53 0.50 -8.91
N ALA A 265 0.32 1.44 -8.50
CA ALA A 265 1.37 1.19 -7.52
C ALA A 265 0.77 0.53 -6.27
N ALA A 266 1.26 -0.65 -5.90
CA ALA A 266 0.74 -1.33 -4.73
C ALA A 266 1.06 -0.51 -3.48
N TYR A 267 0.05 -0.32 -2.64
CA TYR A 267 0.18 0.41 -1.38
C TYR A 267 1.26 -0.18 -0.48
N THR A 268 1.37 -1.51 -0.46
CA THR A 268 2.40 -2.24 0.28
C THR A 268 2.93 -3.43 -0.52
N THR A 269 4.11 -3.92 -0.15
CA THR A 269 4.66 -5.17 -0.69
C THR A 269 3.74 -6.38 -0.44
N ALA A 270 2.93 -6.35 0.63
CA ALA A 270 1.94 -7.40 0.91
C ALA A 270 0.85 -7.45 -0.18
N VAL A 271 0.31 -6.30 -0.58
CA VAL A 271 -0.69 -6.21 -1.66
C VAL A 271 -0.09 -6.65 -2.99
N MET A 272 1.15 -6.25 -3.29
CA MET A 272 1.85 -6.72 -4.49
C MET A 272 2.03 -8.24 -4.52
N ARG A 273 2.35 -8.87 -3.38
CA ARG A 273 2.46 -10.34 -3.30
C ARG A 273 1.14 -11.04 -3.67
N GLU A 274 0.02 -10.54 -3.17
CA GLU A 274 -1.29 -11.11 -3.52
C GLU A 274 -1.60 -10.95 -5.01
N SER A 275 -1.27 -9.81 -5.61
CA SER A 275 -1.41 -9.58 -7.05
C SER A 275 -0.54 -10.53 -7.86
N ALA A 276 0.71 -10.72 -7.45
CA ALA A 276 1.62 -11.66 -8.09
C ALA A 276 1.14 -13.13 -8.01
N LYS A 277 0.61 -13.56 -6.86
CA LYS A 277 0.03 -14.90 -6.69
C LYS A 277 -1.14 -15.14 -7.66
N LYS A 278 -1.93 -14.11 -7.92
CA LYS A 278 -3.06 -14.16 -8.87
C LYS A 278 -2.64 -14.10 -10.34
N GLY A 279 -1.34 -13.92 -10.62
CA GLY A 279 -0.81 -13.79 -11.98
C GLY A 279 -1.12 -12.46 -12.64
N ILE A 280 -1.37 -11.43 -11.86
CA ILE A 280 -1.68 -10.06 -12.32
C ILE A 280 -0.39 -9.32 -12.69
N VAL A 281 0.73 -9.63 -12.02
CA VAL A 281 2.05 -9.08 -12.30
C VAL A 281 3.07 -10.20 -12.55
N ASP A 282 3.96 -9.98 -13.50
CA ASP A 282 5.02 -10.94 -13.87
C ASP A 282 6.30 -10.68 -13.07
N ALA A 283 6.57 -9.41 -12.79
CA ALA A 283 7.71 -8.94 -12.04
C ALA A 283 7.28 -7.86 -11.03
N MET A 284 7.92 -7.84 -9.86
CA MET A 284 7.65 -6.83 -8.83
C MET A 284 8.91 -6.41 -8.09
N ALA A 285 8.95 -5.15 -7.67
CA ALA A 285 9.99 -4.67 -6.77
C ALA A 285 9.74 -5.16 -5.34
N MET A 286 10.76 -5.72 -4.69
CA MET A 286 10.66 -6.24 -3.32
C MET A 286 12.02 -6.19 -2.61
N GLU A 287 12.01 -6.21 -1.30
CA GLU A 287 13.21 -6.36 -0.49
C GLU A 287 13.59 -7.82 -0.30
N ALA A 288 14.92 -8.08 -0.22
CA ALA A 288 15.47 -9.42 -0.02
C ALA A 288 14.94 -10.08 1.26
N GLN A 289 14.94 -9.35 2.36
CA GLN A 289 14.42 -9.81 3.65
C GLN A 289 12.95 -10.27 3.55
N ALA A 290 12.09 -9.45 2.91
CA ALA A 290 10.68 -9.79 2.71
C ALA A 290 10.51 -11.03 1.82
N TYR A 291 11.36 -11.22 0.81
CA TYR A 291 11.38 -12.42 -0.04
C TYR A 291 11.73 -13.66 0.77
N VAL A 292 12.84 -13.64 1.51
CA VAL A 292 13.37 -14.81 2.21
C VAL A 292 12.45 -15.29 3.33
N LEU A 293 11.81 -14.36 4.04
CA LEU A 293 10.90 -14.72 5.15
C LEU A 293 9.54 -15.26 4.68
N ASN A 294 9.18 -15.08 3.39
CA ASN A 294 7.90 -15.54 2.86
C ASN A 294 8.04 -16.86 2.07
N LYS A 295 7.78 -17.98 2.73
CA LYS A 295 7.82 -19.32 2.11
C LYS A 295 6.94 -19.47 0.87
N GLU A 296 5.88 -18.67 0.77
CA GLU A 296 4.96 -18.63 -0.36
C GLU A 296 5.63 -18.12 -1.65
N LEU A 297 6.78 -17.43 -1.52
CA LEU A 297 7.57 -16.92 -2.64
C LEU A 297 8.68 -17.90 -3.08
N SER A 298 8.69 -19.14 -2.59
CA SER A 298 9.71 -20.16 -2.92
C SER A 298 9.80 -20.51 -4.42
N ASP A 299 8.72 -20.27 -5.19
CA ASP A 299 8.71 -20.45 -6.65
C ASP A 299 9.09 -19.16 -7.41
N TYR A 300 9.65 -18.20 -6.72
CA TYR A 300 10.14 -16.96 -7.32
C TYR A 300 11.66 -16.92 -7.36
N VAL A 301 12.21 -16.07 -8.20
CA VAL A 301 13.64 -15.75 -8.27
C VAL A 301 13.80 -14.28 -7.94
N TYR A 302 14.71 -13.99 -7.02
CA TYR A 302 15.06 -12.64 -6.59
C TYR A 302 16.38 -12.20 -7.22
N THR A 303 16.41 -11.02 -7.81
CA THR A 303 17.62 -10.40 -8.35
C THR A 303 17.82 -9.03 -7.69
N PRO A 304 18.88 -8.81 -6.91
CA PRO A 304 19.16 -7.51 -6.29
C PRO A 304 19.43 -6.46 -7.36
N VAL A 305 18.86 -5.27 -7.20
CA VAL A 305 19.07 -4.12 -8.09
C VAL A 305 18.99 -2.80 -7.29
N GLY A 306 19.56 -1.73 -7.85
CA GLY A 306 19.51 -0.40 -7.28
C GLY A 306 20.50 -0.18 -6.14
N PHE A 307 20.30 0.85 -5.33
CA PHE A 307 21.17 1.13 -4.19
C PHE A 307 20.85 0.23 -3.00
N ARG A 308 21.82 0.11 -2.09
CA ARG A 308 21.72 -0.76 -0.91
C ARG A 308 20.76 -0.21 0.13
N HIS A 309 20.13 -1.10 0.87
CA HIS A 309 19.31 -0.81 2.03
C HIS A 309 20.06 -1.22 3.31
N ASP A 310 21.09 -0.46 3.67
CA ASP A 310 22.02 -0.79 4.76
C ASP A 310 21.59 -0.27 6.14
N HIS A 311 20.42 0.33 6.25
CA HIS A 311 19.84 0.86 7.49
C HIS A 311 20.82 1.72 8.30
N PRO A 312 21.28 2.87 7.78
CA PRO A 312 22.22 3.74 8.50
C PRO A 312 21.61 4.25 9.80
N VAL A 313 22.42 4.43 10.83
CA VAL A 313 22.00 5.09 12.07
C VAL A 313 22.36 6.57 11.99
N ILE A 314 21.35 7.41 11.91
CA ILE A 314 21.47 8.86 11.71
C ILE A 314 21.00 9.56 12.98
N THR A 315 21.84 10.42 13.57
CA THR A 315 21.50 11.34 14.66
C THR A 315 21.60 12.79 14.20
N PHE A 316 21.18 13.72 15.03
CA PHE A 316 21.00 15.13 14.67
C PHE A 316 21.73 16.06 15.64
N ASP A 317 22.09 17.27 15.18
CA ASP A 317 22.79 18.27 15.97
C ASP A 317 21.99 18.84 17.15
N TYR A 318 20.66 18.67 17.13
CA TYR A 318 19.80 19.07 18.26
C TYR A 318 19.78 18.04 19.42
N VAL A 319 20.38 16.86 19.22
CA VAL A 319 20.42 15.78 20.22
C VAL A 319 21.54 16.07 21.22
N ASP A 320 21.24 16.08 22.51
CA ASP A 320 22.22 16.36 23.55
C ASP A 320 23.32 15.28 23.66
N GLU A 321 24.42 15.63 24.35
CA GLU A 321 25.60 14.76 24.47
C GLU A 321 25.32 13.43 25.19
N GLU A 322 24.44 13.42 26.20
CA GLU A 322 24.07 12.19 26.93
C GLU A 322 23.34 11.21 26.00
N LYS A 323 22.41 11.70 25.20
CA LYS A 323 21.70 10.88 24.23
C LYS A 323 22.60 10.45 23.07
N GLN A 324 23.53 11.28 22.64
CA GLN A 324 24.52 10.90 21.65
C GLN A 324 25.47 9.80 22.16
N GLU A 325 25.91 9.87 23.44
CA GLU A 325 26.65 8.77 24.06
C GLU A 325 25.82 7.50 24.11
N ALA A 326 24.55 7.60 24.51
CA ALA A 326 23.61 6.49 24.55
C ALA A 326 23.40 5.83 23.18
N LEU A 327 23.29 6.64 22.13
CA LEU A 327 23.14 6.16 20.75
C LEU A 327 24.39 5.39 20.27
N ARG A 328 25.58 5.89 20.61
CA ARG A 328 26.82 5.14 20.29
C ARG A 328 26.88 3.79 20.97
N LEU A 329 26.59 3.75 22.27
CA LEU A 329 26.53 2.50 23.04
C LEU A 329 25.53 1.51 22.46
N PHE A 330 24.35 1.99 22.05
CA PHE A 330 23.33 1.14 21.44
C PHE A 330 23.72 0.69 20.03
N THR A 331 24.32 1.56 19.22
CA THR A 331 24.82 1.21 17.88
C THR A 331 25.89 0.11 17.98
N ASP A 332 26.87 0.27 18.89
CA ASP A 332 27.89 -0.75 19.14
C ASP A 332 27.28 -2.08 19.58
N TYR A 333 26.26 -2.03 20.43
CA TYR A 333 25.52 -3.23 20.83
C TYR A 333 24.82 -3.92 19.67
N CYS A 334 24.19 -3.15 18.78
CA CYS A 334 23.54 -3.66 17.56
C CYS A 334 24.54 -4.30 16.60
N LEU A 335 25.77 -3.77 16.52
CA LEU A 335 26.86 -4.31 15.67
C LEU A 335 27.56 -5.53 16.29
N GLY A 336 27.24 -5.87 17.53
CA GLY A 336 27.79 -7.03 18.22
C GLY A 336 27.33 -8.36 17.60
N GLU A 337 28.15 -9.41 17.75
CA GLU A 337 27.96 -10.73 17.13
C GLU A 337 26.58 -11.33 17.39
N GLU A 338 26.06 -11.22 18.62
CA GLU A 338 24.75 -11.78 18.98
C GLU A 338 23.61 -11.09 18.21
N ALA A 339 23.63 -9.75 18.13
CA ALA A 339 22.62 -8.96 17.43
C ALA A 339 22.71 -9.22 15.92
N GLN A 340 23.90 -9.30 15.35
CA GLN A 340 24.12 -9.57 13.92
C GLN A 340 23.71 -11.01 13.54
N SER A 341 24.03 -12.01 14.39
CA SER A 341 23.55 -13.38 14.20
C SER A 341 22.02 -13.47 14.22
N LEU A 342 21.37 -12.65 15.07
CA LEU A 342 19.91 -12.54 15.07
C LEU A 342 19.42 -11.87 13.79
N ALA A 343 20.08 -10.82 13.29
CA ALA A 343 19.71 -10.14 12.04
C ALA A 343 19.68 -11.12 10.85
N THR A 344 20.71 -11.96 10.72
CA THR A 344 20.75 -13.00 9.67
C THR A 344 19.58 -13.98 9.78
N LYS A 345 19.22 -14.39 11.01
CA LYS A 345 18.03 -15.25 11.22
C LYS A 345 16.70 -14.55 10.89
N LYS A 346 16.71 -13.22 10.90
CA LYS A 346 15.57 -12.35 10.54
C LYS A 346 15.57 -11.92 9.07
N GLY A 347 16.44 -12.51 8.25
CA GLY A 347 16.49 -12.33 6.80
C GLY A 347 17.35 -11.17 6.32
N PHE A 348 18.11 -10.54 7.22
CA PHE A 348 19.12 -9.52 6.88
C PHE A 348 20.49 -10.17 6.60
N ASN A 349 21.44 -9.38 6.10
CA ASN A 349 22.83 -9.78 5.87
C ASN A 349 22.98 -11.00 4.92
N LEU A 350 22.18 -11.04 3.85
CA LEU A 350 22.14 -12.15 2.90
C LEU A 350 22.78 -11.83 1.54
N TYR A 351 22.93 -10.55 1.21
CA TYR A 351 23.47 -10.07 -0.06
C TYR A 351 24.64 -9.10 0.17
N GLU A 352 25.51 -9.44 1.12
CA GLU A 352 26.65 -8.58 1.52
C GLU A 352 27.59 -8.26 0.36
N ASP A 353 27.73 -9.18 -0.60
CA ASP A 353 28.55 -9.02 -1.81
C ASP A 353 27.93 -8.10 -2.88
N PHE A 354 26.64 -7.72 -2.72
CA PHE A 354 26.01 -6.80 -3.65
C PHE A 354 26.46 -5.38 -3.37
N GLU A 355 27.19 -4.76 -4.29
CA GLU A 355 27.78 -3.44 -4.09
C GLU A 355 26.80 -2.28 -4.21
N GLY A 356 25.60 -2.53 -4.76
CA GLY A 356 24.63 -1.51 -5.10
C GLY A 356 24.93 -0.84 -6.43
N GLN A 357 24.02 -0.01 -6.86
CA GLN A 357 24.07 0.72 -8.12
C GLN A 357 23.82 2.20 -7.84
N ASP A 358 24.64 3.07 -8.42
CA ASP A 358 24.41 4.51 -8.41
C ASP A 358 23.17 4.83 -9.25
N ASP A 359 22.43 5.85 -8.86
CA ASP A 359 21.23 6.33 -9.57
C ASP A 359 21.39 7.78 -10.06
N GLY A 360 22.58 8.39 -9.83
CA GLY A 360 22.91 9.75 -10.23
C GLY A 360 22.09 10.84 -9.55
N LEU A 361 21.30 10.52 -8.50
CA LEU A 361 20.51 11.47 -7.72
C LEU A 361 21.14 11.70 -6.35
N SER A 362 20.80 12.81 -5.72
CA SER A 362 21.24 13.15 -4.37
C SER A 362 20.26 14.10 -3.67
N GLY A 363 20.16 14.01 -2.36
CA GLY A 363 19.48 14.99 -1.52
C GLY A 363 18.13 15.46 -2.04
N GLY A 364 18.08 16.70 -2.53
CA GLY A 364 16.85 17.32 -3.05
C GLY A 364 16.29 16.72 -4.34
N ASP A 365 17.13 16.00 -5.12
CA ASP A 365 16.72 15.38 -6.37
C ASP A 365 15.69 14.27 -6.13
N TYR A 366 15.77 13.55 -5.02
CA TYR A 366 14.78 12.56 -4.64
C TYR A 366 13.38 13.17 -4.42
N PHE A 367 13.29 14.36 -3.80
CA PHE A 367 12.02 15.08 -3.70
C PHE A 367 11.49 15.48 -5.08
N SER A 368 12.38 15.89 -5.99
CA SER A 368 12.00 16.24 -7.36
C SER A 368 11.50 15.00 -8.12
N ALA A 369 12.18 13.86 -7.99
CA ALA A 369 11.75 12.58 -8.56
C ALA A 369 10.38 12.14 -8.05
N GLN A 370 10.16 12.23 -6.73
CA GLN A 370 8.86 11.95 -6.11
C GLN A 370 7.76 12.88 -6.66
N ALA A 371 8.02 14.18 -6.78
CA ALA A 371 7.06 15.14 -7.32
C ALA A 371 6.73 14.85 -8.79
N ILE A 372 7.73 14.51 -9.62
CA ILE A 372 7.55 14.08 -11.01
C ILE A 372 6.69 12.81 -11.05
N TRP A 373 7.01 11.81 -10.23
CA TRP A 373 6.24 10.58 -10.16
C TRP A 373 4.78 10.85 -9.77
N LYS A 374 4.53 11.62 -8.70
CA LYS A 374 3.18 11.95 -8.22
C LYS A 374 2.37 12.66 -9.30
N LYS A 375 2.95 13.67 -9.96
CA LYS A 375 2.27 14.43 -11.01
C LYS A 375 1.86 13.54 -12.20
N ASN A 376 2.62 12.49 -12.49
CA ASN A 376 2.48 11.69 -13.70
C ASN A 376 2.06 10.24 -13.43
N LYS A 377 1.91 9.81 -12.17
CA LYS A 377 1.64 8.40 -11.77
C LYS A 377 0.44 7.77 -12.46
N ASN A 378 -0.50 8.58 -12.91
CA ASN A 378 -1.68 8.14 -13.67
C ASN A 378 -1.49 8.29 -15.19
N GLY A 379 -0.25 8.49 -15.67
CA GLY A 379 0.04 8.75 -17.08
C GLY A 379 -0.57 10.05 -17.59
N GLY A 380 -0.78 11.04 -16.71
CA GLY A 380 -1.46 12.30 -17.01
C GLY A 380 -2.98 12.17 -17.21
N ARG A 381 -3.55 10.98 -16.93
CA ARG A 381 -5.01 10.77 -16.97
C ARG A 381 -5.64 11.21 -15.66
N PRO A 382 -6.80 11.89 -15.68
CA PRO A 382 -7.52 12.19 -14.45
C PRO A 382 -8.00 10.89 -13.78
N VAL A 383 -8.14 10.93 -12.46
CA VAL A 383 -8.80 9.87 -11.70
C VAL A 383 -10.26 10.24 -11.50
N VAL A 384 -11.15 9.28 -11.71
CA VAL A 384 -12.55 9.37 -11.30
C VAL A 384 -12.76 8.41 -10.14
N ALA A 385 -13.06 8.93 -8.96
CA ALA A 385 -13.21 8.15 -7.75
C ALA A 385 -14.59 8.33 -7.12
N VAL A 386 -15.18 7.23 -6.64
CA VAL A 386 -16.38 7.26 -5.83
C VAL A 386 -16.07 6.69 -4.45
N PHE A 387 -16.38 7.48 -3.42
CA PHE A 387 -16.34 7.01 -2.04
C PHE A 387 -17.69 6.40 -1.68
N VAL A 388 -17.68 5.20 -1.11
CA VAL A 388 -18.86 4.45 -0.66
C VAL A 388 -18.76 4.31 0.85
N ALA A 389 -19.46 5.16 1.58
CA ALA A 389 -19.34 5.35 3.02
C ALA A 389 -20.45 4.64 3.78
N ASP A 390 -20.08 3.74 4.68
CA ASP A 390 -20.98 3.07 5.60
C ASP A 390 -21.54 4.07 6.62
N ILE A 391 -22.87 4.16 6.68
CA ILE A 391 -23.61 4.90 7.71
C ILE A 391 -24.57 3.98 8.45
N SER A 392 -24.30 2.67 8.52
CA SER A 392 -25.10 1.73 9.30
C SER A 392 -25.07 2.04 10.80
N GLY A 393 -25.95 1.42 11.56
CA GLY A 393 -26.10 1.69 12.99
C GLY A 393 -24.83 1.40 13.81
N SER A 394 -23.98 0.46 13.40
CA SER A 394 -22.69 0.14 14.03
C SER A 394 -21.66 1.28 13.91
N MET A 395 -21.80 2.12 12.90
CA MET A 395 -20.93 3.30 12.71
C MET A 395 -21.20 4.43 13.73
N ASN A 396 -22.24 4.33 14.55
CA ASN A 396 -22.61 5.39 15.49
C ASN A 396 -21.47 5.73 16.47
N GLY A 397 -21.36 7.00 16.82
CA GLY A 397 -20.39 7.51 17.80
C GLY A 397 -19.02 7.79 17.22
N ARG A 398 -17.97 7.13 17.73
CA ARG A 398 -16.59 7.40 17.37
C ARG A 398 -16.27 7.06 15.90
N ARG A 399 -16.80 5.95 15.39
CA ARG A 399 -16.50 5.46 14.04
C ARG A 399 -16.97 6.41 12.96
N ILE A 400 -18.21 6.89 13.00
CA ILE A 400 -18.71 7.85 12.01
C ILE A 400 -17.96 9.19 12.07
N ASN A 401 -17.56 9.63 13.27
CA ASN A 401 -16.78 10.86 13.42
C ASN A 401 -15.39 10.69 12.79
N SER A 402 -14.75 9.55 12.98
CA SER A 402 -13.45 9.25 12.37
C SER A 402 -13.54 9.08 10.86
N LEU A 403 -14.58 8.44 10.36
CA LEU A 403 -14.84 8.37 8.91
C LEU A 403 -14.99 9.77 8.33
N LYS A 404 -15.81 10.62 8.94
CA LYS A 404 -15.96 12.01 8.48
C LYS A 404 -14.64 12.76 8.53
N GLN A 405 -13.93 12.71 9.65
CA GLN A 405 -12.66 13.41 9.80
C GLN A 405 -11.65 12.93 8.77
N SER A 406 -11.50 11.61 8.58
CA SER A 406 -10.55 11.06 7.61
C SER A 406 -10.87 11.48 6.16
N LEU A 407 -12.15 11.54 5.77
CA LEU A 407 -12.54 12.02 4.46
C LEU A 407 -12.29 13.53 4.30
N LEU A 408 -12.54 14.33 5.35
CA LEU A 408 -12.29 15.78 5.33
C LEU A 408 -10.79 16.07 5.25
N ASP A 409 -9.98 15.40 6.04
CA ASP A 409 -8.52 15.59 6.07
C ASP A 409 -7.85 15.19 4.76
N THR A 410 -8.48 14.29 4.00
CA THR A 410 -7.93 13.83 2.71
C THR A 410 -8.26 14.75 1.52
N ILE A 411 -9.19 15.69 1.66
CA ILE A 411 -9.58 16.64 0.58
C ILE A 411 -8.36 17.33 -0.05
N GLN A 412 -7.37 17.69 0.76
CA GLN A 412 -6.17 18.39 0.31
C GLN A 412 -5.19 17.53 -0.50
N TYR A 413 -5.28 16.20 -0.37
CA TYR A 413 -4.39 15.25 -1.09
C TYR A 413 -4.94 14.85 -2.46
N ILE A 414 -6.20 15.20 -2.73
CA ILE A 414 -6.86 14.93 -4.01
C ILE A 414 -6.57 16.07 -4.97
N ASP A 415 -6.02 15.72 -6.14
CA ASP A 415 -5.72 16.70 -7.19
C ASP A 415 -7.02 17.33 -7.74
N SER A 416 -6.96 18.63 -8.07
CA SER A 416 -8.09 19.37 -8.64
C SER A 416 -8.50 18.90 -10.04
N GLU A 417 -7.64 18.18 -10.74
CA GLU A 417 -7.95 17.59 -12.04
C GLU A 417 -8.71 16.25 -11.93
N ASN A 418 -8.81 15.68 -10.73
CA ASN A 418 -9.58 14.47 -10.47
C ASN A 418 -11.09 14.76 -10.36
N TYR A 419 -11.90 13.72 -10.44
CA TYR A 419 -13.37 13.78 -10.36
C TYR A 419 -13.84 12.90 -9.20
N ILE A 420 -14.64 13.47 -8.31
CA ILE A 420 -15.02 12.80 -7.05
C ILE A 420 -16.54 12.77 -6.89
N GLY A 421 -17.05 11.60 -6.50
CA GLY A 421 -18.42 11.38 -6.06
C GLY A 421 -18.47 10.74 -4.67
N LEU A 422 -19.65 10.82 -4.02
CA LEU A 422 -19.88 10.22 -2.69
C LEU A 422 -21.24 9.49 -2.67
N VAL A 423 -21.18 8.26 -2.23
CA VAL A 423 -22.33 7.40 -1.93
C VAL A 423 -22.30 7.05 -0.45
N SER A 424 -23.42 7.14 0.25
CA SER A 424 -23.54 6.57 1.59
C SER A 424 -24.61 5.48 1.62
N TYR A 425 -24.54 4.59 2.61
CA TYR A 425 -25.50 3.49 2.73
C TYR A 425 -25.73 3.03 4.17
N ASP A 426 -27.00 2.66 4.40
CA ASP A 426 -27.48 1.86 5.50
C ASP A 426 -28.19 0.60 4.92
N ASP A 427 -29.46 0.36 5.20
CA ASP A 427 -30.32 -0.58 4.48
C ASP A 427 -30.79 -0.03 3.10
N ARG A 428 -30.56 1.22 2.83
CA ARG A 428 -30.77 1.94 1.57
C ARG A 428 -29.46 2.54 1.07
N VAL A 429 -29.46 2.94 -0.18
CA VAL A 429 -28.28 3.57 -0.80
C VAL A 429 -28.63 5.00 -1.19
N TYR A 430 -27.71 5.91 -0.88
CA TYR A 430 -27.85 7.34 -1.16
C TYR A 430 -26.70 7.80 -2.04
N ILE A 431 -27.00 8.60 -3.06
CA ILE A 431 -26.00 9.40 -3.78
C ILE A 431 -25.96 10.74 -3.10
N ASP A 432 -24.94 10.97 -2.29
CA ASP A 432 -24.77 12.20 -1.50
C ASP A 432 -24.10 13.32 -2.31
N LEU A 433 -23.28 12.93 -3.32
CA LEU A 433 -22.62 13.84 -4.25
C LEU A 433 -22.39 13.15 -5.59
N ASP A 434 -22.89 13.73 -6.66
CA ASP A 434 -22.61 13.30 -8.02
C ASP A 434 -21.13 13.51 -8.37
N ILE A 435 -20.60 12.69 -9.30
CA ILE A 435 -19.22 12.85 -9.76
C ILE A 435 -19.06 14.22 -10.44
N GLY A 436 -18.07 14.96 -9.99
CA GLY A 436 -17.70 16.25 -10.56
C GLY A 436 -16.22 16.54 -10.41
N LYS A 437 -15.68 17.42 -11.28
CA LYS A 437 -14.27 17.86 -11.20
C LYS A 437 -14.00 18.47 -9.84
N PHE A 438 -12.92 18.03 -9.17
CA PHE A 438 -12.65 18.35 -7.75
C PHE A 438 -12.05 19.74 -7.57
N ASP A 439 -12.68 20.72 -8.23
CA ASP A 439 -12.42 22.14 -8.02
C ASP A 439 -12.91 22.61 -6.63
N ASN A 440 -12.67 23.86 -6.28
CA ASN A 440 -13.06 24.41 -4.98
C ASN A 440 -14.57 24.26 -4.69
N LYS A 441 -15.41 24.32 -5.72
CA LYS A 441 -16.86 24.14 -5.56
C LYS A 441 -17.23 22.70 -5.21
N GLN A 442 -16.66 21.73 -5.93
CA GLN A 442 -16.88 20.30 -5.66
C GLN A 442 -16.31 19.90 -4.30
N ARG A 443 -15.14 20.45 -3.92
CA ARG A 443 -14.54 20.26 -2.58
C ARG A 443 -15.48 20.74 -1.48
N ALA A 444 -16.09 21.90 -1.63
CA ALA A 444 -17.04 22.44 -0.66
C ALA A 444 -18.34 21.61 -0.59
N TYR A 445 -18.84 21.08 -1.71
CA TYR A 445 -19.95 20.15 -1.71
C TYR A 445 -19.58 18.80 -1.09
N PHE A 446 -18.41 18.26 -1.38
CA PHE A 446 -17.92 17.03 -0.78
C PHE A 446 -17.81 17.17 0.75
N SER A 447 -17.21 18.25 1.23
CA SER A 447 -17.13 18.55 2.66
C SER A 447 -18.52 18.63 3.30
N GLY A 448 -19.45 19.36 2.68
CA GLY A 448 -20.82 19.47 3.19
C GLY A 448 -21.57 18.14 3.20
N ALA A 449 -21.41 17.31 2.17
CA ALA A 449 -21.98 15.97 2.10
C ALA A 449 -21.41 15.05 3.20
N VAL A 450 -20.08 15.03 3.39
CA VAL A 450 -19.41 14.26 4.46
C VAL A 450 -19.88 14.69 5.85
N LYS A 451 -19.95 16.01 6.12
CA LYS A 451 -20.48 16.54 7.39
C LYS A 451 -21.93 16.11 7.63
N GLY A 452 -22.71 15.94 6.55
CA GLY A 452 -24.11 15.55 6.58
C GLY A 452 -24.38 14.06 6.82
N LEU A 453 -23.37 13.18 6.76
CA LEU A 453 -23.54 11.74 7.00
C LEU A 453 -24.09 11.50 8.41
N SER A 454 -25.09 10.62 8.54
CA SER A 454 -25.75 10.32 9.82
C SER A 454 -26.04 8.83 9.93
N PRO A 455 -25.54 8.15 10.97
CA PRO A 455 -25.63 6.70 11.08
C PRO A 455 -27.04 6.21 11.45
N GLY A 456 -27.42 5.04 10.92
CA GLY A 456 -28.67 4.33 11.20
C GLY A 456 -28.83 3.09 10.31
N GLY A 457 -29.83 2.26 10.57
CA GLY A 457 -30.18 1.10 9.72
C GLY A 457 -29.19 -0.06 9.72
N ASN A 458 -29.32 -0.93 8.72
CA ASN A 458 -28.49 -2.11 8.47
C ASN A 458 -27.33 -1.79 7.49
N THR A 459 -26.62 -2.82 6.97
CA THR A 459 -25.39 -2.68 6.21
C THR A 459 -25.52 -3.32 4.82
N ALA A 460 -25.74 -2.51 3.77
CA ALA A 460 -25.95 -2.95 2.38
C ALA A 460 -24.73 -2.65 1.47
N THR A 461 -23.53 -3.02 1.90
CA THR A 461 -22.24 -2.66 1.27
C THR A 461 -22.19 -2.97 -0.22
N TYR A 462 -22.60 -4.17 -0.63
CA TYR A 462 -22.48 -4.58 -2.02
C TYR A 462 -23.53 -3.94 -2.93
N SER A 463 -24.69 -3.56 -2.37
CA SER A 463 -25.65 -2.74 -3.10
C SER A 463 -25.09 -1.34 -3.37
N ALA A 464 -24.46 -0.74 -2.38
CA ALA A 464 -23.79 0.56 -2.53
C ALA A 464 -22.58 0.49 -3.48
N THR A 465 -21.82 -0.61 -3.43
CA THR A 465 -20.74 -0.90 -4.41
C THR A 465 -21.29 -0.90 -5.85
N ALA A 466 -22.44 -1.53 -6.11
CA ALA A 466 -23.07 -1.53 -7.43
C ALA A 466 -23.48 -0.13 -7.88
N VAL A 467 -23.98 0.70 -6.97
CA VAL A 467 -24.31 2.12 -7.27
C VAL A 467 -23.04 2.91 -7.62
N GLY A 468 -21.98 2.76 -6.83
CA GLY A 468 -20.68 3.40 -7.12
C GLY A 468 -20.10 2.95 -8.47
N LEU A 469 -20.16 1.67 -8.80
CA LEU A 469 -19.75 1.14 -10.12
C LEU A 469 -20.57 1.77 -11.26
N LYS A 470 -21.89 1.93 -11.09
CA LYS A 470 -22.74 2.56 -12.10
C LYS A 470 -22.34 4.03 -12.32
N MET A 471 -22.10 4.77 -11.25
CA MET A 471 -21.63 6.17 -11.36
C MET A 471 -20.31 6.24 -12.13
N LEU A 472 -19.36 5.33 -11.85
CA LEU A 472 -18.09 5.26 -12.57
C LEU A 472 -18.25 4.90 -14.06
N LEU A 473 -19.18 3.98 -14.39
CA LEU A 473 -19.50 3.63 -15.77
C LEU A 473 -20.05 4.81 -16.55
N ASP A 474 -20.95 5.59 -15.93
CA ASP A 474 -21.52 6.78 -16.56
C ASP A 474 -20.43 7.85 -16.78
N ALA A 475 -19.56 8.08 -15.79
CA ALA A 475 -18.43 8.99 -15.92
C ALA A 475 -17.43 8.55 -17.01
N ARG A 476 -17.22 7.23 -17.19
CA ARG A 476 -16.33 6.71 -18.24
C ARG A 476 -16.84 7.05 -19.64
N ALA A 477 -18.15 7.15 -19.84
CA ALA A 477 -18.70 7.58 -21.12
C ALA A 477 -18.36 9.06 -21.45
N GLU A 478 -18.19 9.89 -20.45
CA GLU A 478 -17.83 11.31 -20.59
C GLU A 478 -16.31 11.55 -20.57
N ILE A 479 -15.58 10.72 -19.79
CA ILE A 479 -14.13 10.85 -19.58
C ILE A 479 -13.49 9.47 -19.84
N PRO A 480 -13.40 9.01 -21.10
CA PRO A 480 -13.04 7.62 -21.43
C PRO A 480 -11.60 7.25 -21.03
N ASP A 481 -10.69 8.21 -20.97
CA ASP A 481 -9.28 7.98 -20.64
C ASP A 481 -9.01 8.04 -19.13
N ALA A 482 -10.00 8.34 -18.30
CA ALA A 482 -9.81 8.44 -16.87
C ALA A 482 -9.59 7.06 -16.20
N GLN A 483 -8.78 7.07 -15.15
CA GLN A 483 -8.69 5.92 -14.24
C GLN A 483 -9.89 5.91 -13.30
N MET A 484 -10.63 4.80 -13.29
CA MET A 484 -11.80 4.62 -12.42
C MET A 484 -11.37 3.93 -11.13
N MET A 485 -11.79 4.44 -9.97
CA MET A 485 -11.49 3.85 -8.66
C MET A 485 -12.73 3.89 -7.76
N LEU A 486 -12.87 2.87 -6.92
CA LEU A 486 -13.93 2.81 -5.91
C LEU A 486 -13.30 2.63 -4.53
N PHE A 487 -13.74 3.42 -3.56
CA PHE A 487 -13.30 3.33 -2.16
C PHE A 487 -14.50 2.94 -1.29
N VAL A 488 -14.45 1.79 -0.64
CA VAL A 488 -15.51 1.27 0.25
C VAL A 488 -15.03 1.36 1.69
N LEU A 489 -15.72 2.18 2.49
CA LEU A 489 -15.38 2.43 3.89
C LEU A 489 -16.48 1.83 4.77
N THR A 490 -16.14 0.87 5.65
CA THR A 490 -17.12 0.12 6.47
C THR A 490 -16.49 -0.37 7.77
N ASP A 491 -17.32 -0.60 8.80
CA ASP A 491 -16.91 -1.23 10.07
C ASP A 491 -17.44 -2.66 10.22
N GLY A 492 -18.14 -3.20 9.22
CA GLY A 492 -18.85 -4.46 9.38
C GLY A 492 -19.09 -5.27 8.13
N GLU A 493 -19.72 -6.41 8.36
CA GLU A 493 -20.17 -7.30 7.31
C GLU A 493 -21.52 -6.85 6.76
N THR A 494 -21.70 -7.02 5.46
CA THR A 494 -22.98 -6.85 4.81
C THR A 494 -24.00 -7.81 5.40
N ASN A 495 -25.15 -7.28 5.83
CA ASN A 495 -26.24 -8.06 6.40
C ASN A 495 -27.58 -7.88 5.64
N THR A 496 -27.59 -7.02 4.61
CA THR A 496 -28.76 -6.81 3.73
C THR A 496 -28.32 -6.47 2.31
N GLY A 497 -29.23 -6.52 1.36
CA GLY A 497 -28.98 -6.23 -0.05
C GLY A 497 -28.26 -7.35 -0.80
N TYR A 498 -27.46 -6.99 -1.80
CA TYR A 498 -26.70 -7.95 -2.61
C TYR A 498 -25.52 -8.55 -1.84
N SER A 499 -25.03 -9.71 -2.30
CA SER A 499 -23.86 -10.41 -1.74
C SER A 499 -22.59 -10.16 -2.55
N LEU A 500 -21.43 -10.44 -1.96
CA LEU A 500 -20.15 -10.42 -2.67
C LEU A 500 -20.15 -11.32 -3.92
N LYS A 501 -20.73 -12.53 -3.80
CA LYS A 501 -20.82 -13.50 -4.92
C LYS A 501 -21.56 -12.91 -6.13
N GLN A 502 -22.54 -12.04 -5.92
CA GLN A 502 -23.29 -11.39 -6.99
C GLN A 502 -22.52 -10.23 -7.62
N ILE A 503 -21.75 -9.47 -6.84
CA ILE A 503 -21.02 -8.26 -7.30
C ILE A 503 -19.64 -8.61 -7.89
N ALA A 504 -18.97 -9.61 -7.35
CA ALA A 504 -17.58 -9.95 -7.73
C ALA A 504 -17.36 -10.15 -9.25
N PRO A 505 -18.22 -10.88 -9.99
CA PRO A 505 -18.02 -11.03 -11.43
C PRO A 505 -18.06 -9.71 -12.19
N MET A 506 -18.92 -8.77 -11.78
CA MET A 506 -19.02 -7.44 -12.40
C MET A 506 -17.80 -6.58 -12.09
N VAL A 507 -17.37 -6.52 -10.81
CA VAL A 507 -16.15 -5.80 -10.42
C VAL A 507 -14.96 -6.29 -11.24
N GLN A 508 -14.79 -7.62 -11.33
CA GLN A 508 -13.70 -8.24 -12.06
C GLN A 508 -13.73 -7.91 -13.56
N ALA A 509 -14.90 -8.06 -14.19
CA ALA A 509 -15.05 -7.81 -15.63
C ALA A 509 -14.91 -6.33 -16.01
N LEU A 510 -15.31 -5.42 -15.13
CA LEU A 510 -15.18 -3.98 -15.36
C LEU A 510 -13.76 -3.45 -15.14
N GLY A 511 -12.89 -4.22 -14.49
CA GLY A 511 -11.50 -3.83 -14.22
C GLY A 511 -11.37 -2.61 -13.30
N VAL A 512 -12.39 -2.32 -12.46
CA VAL A 512 -12.37 -1.19 -11.54
C VAL A 512 -11.70 -1.60 -10.23
N PRO A 513 -10.56 -1.00 -9.84
CA PRO A 513 -9.96 -1.23 -8.53
C PRO A 513 -10.93 -0.80 -7.40
N VAL A 514 -11.18 -1.70 -6.45
CA VAL A 514 -12.03 -1.44 -5.29
C VAL A 514 -11.19 -1.49 -4.03
N TYR A 515 -10.81 -0.33 -3.52
CA TYR A 515 -10.11 -0.20 -2.24
C TYR A 515 -11.11 -0.34 -1.10
N THR A 516 -10.79 -1.19 -0.13
CA THR A 516 -11.66 -1.38 1.03
C THR A 516 -10.95 -0.91 2.30
N ILE A 517 -11.65 -0.12 3.10
CA ILE A 517 -11.16 0.45 4.35
C ILE A 517 -12.05 -0.05 5.48
N ALA A 518 -11.47 -0.88 6.35
CA ALA A 518 -12.16 -1.54 7.43
C ALA A 518 -11.88 -0.83 8.78
N TYR A 519 -12.94 -0.29 9.40
CA TYR A 519 -12.87 0.40 10.69
C TYR A 519 -13.08 -0.57 11.85
N GLU A 520 -12.02 -0.87 12.62
CA GLU A 520 -12.09 -1.66 13.86
C GLU A 520 -12.91 -2.97 13.76
N THR A 521 -12.90 -3.63 12.60
CA THR A 521 -13.59 -4.91 12.42
C THR A 521 -12.61 -6.08 12.50
N SER A 522 -13.05 -7.17 13.11
CA SER A 522 -12.32 -8.43 13.17
C SER A 522 -12.50 -9.29 11.90
N SER A 523 -13.52 -9.00 11.10
CA SER A 523 -13.85 -9.77 9.88
C SER A 523 -13.56 -8.94 8.64
N THR A 524 -12.39 -9.19 8.02
CA THR A 524 -11.93 -8.49 6.82
C THR A 524 -11.87 -9.37 5.57
N GLU A 525 -12.17 -10.67 5.68
CA GLU A 525 -11.98 -11.63 4.58
C GLU A 525 -12.82 -11.29 3.34
N ALA A 526 -14.08 -10.90 3.52
CA ALA A 526 -14.94 -10.50 2.42
C ALA A 526 -14.46 -9.19 1.76
N LEU A 527 -13.95 -8.24 2.55
CA LEU A 527 -13.37 -6.99 2.07
C LEU A 527 -12.05 -7.22 1.33
N LYS A 528 -11.19 -8.07 1.85
CA LYS A 528 -9.96 -8.52 1.16
C LYS A 528 -10.29 -9.23 -0.16
N SER A 529 -11.33 -10.06 -0.16
CA SER A 529 -11.79 -10.72 -1.38
C SER A 529 -12.29 -9.72 -2.41
N LEU A 530 -13.02 -8.68 -1.99
CA LEU A 530 -13.51 -7.63 -2.89
C LEU A 530 -12.35 -6.81 -3.47
N SER A 531 -11.45 -6.30 -2.62
CA SER A 531 -10.30 -5.51 -3.08
C SER A 531 -9.33 -6.32 -3.93
N GLY A 532 -9.17 -7.58 -3.63
CA GLY A 532 -8.30 -8.48 -4.37
C GLY A 532 -8.79 -8.87 -5.77
N LEU A 533 -9.98 -8.46 -6.22
CA LEU A 533 -10.49 -8.78 -7.56
C LEU A 533 -9.72 -8.04 -8.67
N ASN A 534 -9.35 -6.77 -8.43
CA ASN A 534 -8.70 -5.89 -9.40
C ASN A 534 -7.54 -5.11 -8.75
N GLU A 535 -6.62 -5.80 -8.11
CA GLU A 535 -5.33 -5.27 -7.62
C GLU A 535 -5.41 -4.15 -6.57
N ALA A 536 -6.54 -3.98 -5.91
CA ALA A 536 -6.68 -2.95 -4.90
C ALA A 536 -6.34 -3.44 -3.47
N ALA A 537 -6.13 -2.52 -2.55
CA ALA A 537 -5.78 -2.82 -1.17
C ALA A 537 -7.01 -2.94 -0.27
N CYS A 538 -6.94 -3.85 0.70
CA CYS A 538 -7.80 -3.84 1.89
C CYS A 538 -6.98 -3.29 3.06
N ILE A 539 -7.38 -2.13 3.58
CA ILE A 539 -6.77 -1.49 4.73
C ILE A 539 -7.64 -1.80 5.94
N SER A 540 -7.03 -2.35 6.98
CA SER A 540 -7.68 -2.51 8.29
C SER A 540 -6.91 -1.69 9.31
N ALA A 541 -7.55 -0.70 9.89
CA ALA A 541 -6.91 0.23 10.79
C ALA A 541 -7.82 0.59 11.97
N THR A 542 -7.20 0.94 13.10
CA THR A 542 -7.93 1.58 14.19
C THR A 542 -8.33 2.99 13.79
N VAL A 543 -9.28 3.55 14.51
CA VAL A 543 -9.77 4.92 14.28
C VAL A 543 -8.64 5.95 14.30
N GLU A 544 -7.60 5.71 15.11
CA GLU A 544 -6.47 6.64 15.29
C GLU A 544 -5.51 6.68 14.10
N VAL A 545 -5.32 5.55 13.40
CA VAL A 545 -4.32 5.45 12.30
C VAL A 545 -4.94 5.55 10.91
N ILE A 546 -6.28 5.47 10.80
CA ILE A 546 -6.98 5.44 9.51
C ILE A 546 -6.70 6.65 8.63
N VAL A 547 -6.53 7.84 9.22
CA VAL A 547 -6.23 9.07 8.48
C VAL A 547 -4.89 8.96 7.75
N ASN A 548 -3.86 8.44 8.43
CA ASN A 548 -2.53 8.25 7.83
C ASN A 548 -2.57 7.21 6.70
N GLU A 549 -3.31 6.12 6.91
CA GLU A 549 -3.47 5.07 5.91
C GLU A 549 -4.19 5.60 4.66
N LEU A 550 -5.27 6.38 4.84
CA LEU A 550 -5.99 7.00 3.73
C LEU A 550 -5.14 8.06 3.01
N ARG A 551 -4.37 8.88 3.77
CA ARG A 551 -3.44 9.85 3.19
C ARG A 551 -2.41 9.14 2.30
N SER A 552 -1.82 8.08 2.80
CA SER A 552 -0.83 7.30 2.07
C SER A 552 -1.46 6.66 0.81
N LEU A 553 -2.65 6.09 0.94
CA LEU A 553 -3.39 5.53 -0.18
C LEU A 553 -3.72 6.58 -1.25
N PHE A 554 -4.19 7.76 -0.86
CA PHE A 554 -4.54 8.83 -1.82
C PHE A 554 -3.31 9.46 -2.45
N ASN A 555 -2.20 9.58 -1.72
CA ASN A 555 -0.94 9.99 -2.33
C ASN A 555 -0.47 9.03 -3.45
N VAL A 556 -0.84 7.76 -3.35
CA VAL A 556 -0.55 6.75 -4.38
C VAL A 556 -1.60 6.75 -5.48
N SER A 557 -2.88 6.83 -5.12
CA SER A 557 -3.99 6.55 -6.04
C SER A 557 -4.56 7.78 -6.71
N MET A 558 -4.49 8.95 -6.09
CA MET A 558 -5.12 10.19 -6.51
C MET A 558 -4.17 11.37 -6.41
#